data_6eee02c09ec22895ea0129f154d01f80
#
_entry.id   6eee02c09ec22895ea0129f154d01f80
#
_cell.length_a   1.000
_cell.length_b   1.000
_cell.length_c   1.000
_cell.angle_alpha   90.00
_cell.angle_beta   90.00
_cell.angle_gamma   90.00
#
_symmetry.space_group_name_H-M   'P 1'
#
loop_
_entity.id
_entity.type
_entity.pdbx_description
1 polymer ?
#
loop_
_entity_poly.entity_id
_entity_poly.type
_entity_poly.pdbx_seq_one_letter_code
_entity_poly.pdbx_strand_id
1 'polypeptide(L)'
;MKKILYLLLFVNASSILIAKTVYDPIATLVAVGPMGEGNEAAAKAWPKAAALGAEALPELLTAMDKASGIGQNWLRAAVDTIVQRTLKEGKKLPTKELNRFLANTSHIPASRRLAFELIQKASPKQAAKLIPGFIDDPAPELRRDAVAQIIEDAIAESDEKSACSLYEKALAAARDVDQIE
;
A
#
# COMPACT_ATOMS: atom_id res chain seq x y z
N MET A 1 -9.41 26.88 -76.87
CA MET A 1 -9.72 26.95 -75.41
C MET A 1 -9.38 25.61 -74.78
N LYS A 2 -8.20 25.53 -74.12
CA LYS A 2 -7.72 24.31 -73.53
C LYS A 2 -8.03 24.36 -72.00
N LYS A 3 -8.92 23.48 -71.51
CA LYS A 3 -9.24 23.36 -70.11
C LYS A 3 -8.17 22.47 -69.47
N ILE A 4 -7.36 23.02 -68.53
CA ILE A 4 -6.39 22.34 -67.75
C ILE A 4 -7.14 21.84 -66.51
N LEU A 5 -7.22 20.49 -66.36
CA LEU A 5 -7.81 19.80 -65.23
C LEU A 5 -6.70 19.62 -64.16
N TYR A 6 -6.77 20.35 -63.04
CA TYR A 6 -5.89 20.14 -61.93
C TYR A 6 -6.41 18.97 -61.05
N LEU A 7 -5.69 17.86 -61.08
CA LEU A 7 -5.91 16.71 -60.20
C LEU A 7 -5.23 17.00 -58.85
N LEU A 8 -6.02 17.35 -57.83
CA LEU A 8 -5.56 17.49 -56.45
C LEU A 8 -5.35 16.11 -55.87
N LEU A 9 -4.09 15.68 -55.76
CA LEU A 9 -3.66 14.53 -54.97
C LEU A 9 -3.76 14.88 -53.47
N PHE A 10 -4.84 14.40 -52.79
CA PHE A 10 -4.90 14.37 -51.35
C PHE A 10 -3.95 13.27 -50.83
N VAL A 11 -2.77 13.66 -50.37
CA VAL A 11 -1.90 12.79 -49.57
C VAL A 11 -2.49 12.71 -48.19
N ASN A 12 -3.18 11.59 -47.93
CA ASN A 12 -3.61 11.23 -46.59
C ASN A 12 -2.37 10.85 -45.77
N ALA A 13 -1.81 11.81 -45.06
CA ALA A 13 -0.79 11.56 -44.05
C ALA A 13 -1.47 10.89 -42.84
N SER A 14 -1.60 9.57 -42.87
CA SER A 14 -1.95 8.76 -41.70
C SER A 14 -0.84 8.96 -40.70
N SER A 15 -1.05 9.88 -39.76
CA SER A 15 -0.22 10.04 -38.58
C SER A 15 -0.32 8.76 -37.76
N ILE A 16 0.63 7.85 -37.95
CA ILE A 16 0.84 6.70 -37.08
C ILE A 16 1.27 7.29 -35.73
N LEU A 17 0.31 7.48 -34.83
CA LEU A 17 0.57 7.79 -33.44
C LEU A 17 1.22 6.55 -32.81
N ILE A 18 2.55 6.47 -32.88
CA ILE A 18 3.31 5.50 -32.10
C ILE A 18 3.11 5.94 -30.65
N ALA A 19 2.17 5.31 -29.96
CA ALA A 19 2.05 5.43 -28.52
C ALA A 19 3.39 4.96 -27.94
N LYS A 20 4.26 5.92 -27.60
CA LYS A 20 5.48 5.65 -26.85
C LYS A 20 4.99 5.05 -25.53
N THR A 21 5.16 3.74 -25.36
CA THR A 21 4.83 3.06 -24.09
C THR A 21 5.66 3.79 -23.04
N VAL A 22 4.99 4.60 -22.22
CA VAL A 22 5.65 5.28 -21.10
C VAL A 22 6.13 4.16 -20.19
N TYR A 23 7.43 4.05 -20.02
CA TYR A 23 8.02 3.07 -19.13
C TYR A 23 7.57 3.35 -17.71
N ASP A 24 6.72 2.46 -17.19
CA ASP A 24 6.20 2.51 -15.83
C ASP A 24 6.99 1.53 -14.95
N PRO A 25 7.86 2.03 -14.04
CA PRO A 25 8.63 1.17 -13.17
C PRO A 25 7.74 0.40 -12.18
N ILE A 26 6.62 0.95 -11.74
CA ILE A 26 5.69 0.27 -10.81
C ILE A 26 5.04 -0.92 -11.52
N ALA A 27 4.51 -0.72 -12.73
CA ALA A 27 3.92 -1.80 -13.51
C ALA A 27 4.93 -2.95 -13.79
N THR A 28 6.21 -2.62 -13.98
CA THR A 28 7.28 -3.62 -14.16
C THR A 28 7.48 -4.45 -12.89
N LEU A 29 7.41 -3.84 -11.69
CA LEU A 29 7.52 -4.56 -10.41
C LEU A 29 6.29 -5.45 -10.16
N VAL A 30 5.08 -4.99 -10.52
CA VAL A 30 3.84 -5.76 -10.43
C VAL A 30 3.88 -7.02 -11.31
N ALA A 31 4.50 -6.93 -12.49
CA ALA A 31 4.54 -8.00 -13.48
C ALA A 31 5.45 -9.18 -13.10
N VAL A 32 6.15 -9.13 -11.96
CA VAL A 32 6.98 -10.24 -11.48
C VAL A 32 6.12 -11.46 -11.13
N GLY A 33 6.36 -12.58 -11.82
CA GLY A 33 5.62 -13.83 -11.62
C GLY A 33 6.03 -14.60 -10.35
N PRO A 34 5.22 -15.63 -9.97
CA PRO A 34 5.43 -16.39 -8.72
C PRO A 34 6.77 -17.12 -8.65
N MET A 35 7.33 -17.51 -9.79
CA MET A 35 8.63 -18.20 -9.88
C MET A 35 9.80 -17.24 -10.12
N GLY A 36 9.59 -15.93 -9.98
CA GLY A 36 10.60 -14.90 -10.24
C GLY A 36 10.73 -14.54 -11.72
N GLU A 37 9.78 -14.94 -12.56
CA GLU A 37 9.69 -14.45 -13.93
C GLU A 37 9.67 -12.93 -13.93
N GLY A 38 10.50 -12.30 -14.76
CA GLY A 38 10.60 -10.84 -14.80
C GLY A 38 11.49 -10.19 -13.73
N ASN A 39 12.13 -10.96 -12.83
CA ASN A 39 13.03 -10.41 -11.80
C ASN A 39 14.15 -9.54 -12.37
N GLU A 40 14.72 -9.91 -13.54
CA GLU A 40 15.76 -9.10 -14.18
C GLU A 40 15.22 -7.73 -14.61
N ALA A 41 14.01 -7.70 -15.18
CA ALA A 41 13.34 -6.45 -15.53
C ALA A 41 13.01 -5.61 -14.28
N ALA A 42 12.53 -6.26 -13.21
CA ALA A 42 12.26 -5.63 -11.93
C ALA A 42 13.52 -5.02 -11.30
N ALA A 43 14.66 -5.72 -11.33
CA ALA A 43 15.94 -5.21 -10.84
C ALA A 43 16.38 -3.94 -11.58
N LYS A 44 16.11 -3.85 -12.89
CA LYS A 44 16.38 -2.65 -13.70
C LYS A 44 15.36 -1.53 -13.46
N ALA A 45 14.12 -1.87 -13.12
CA ALA A 45 13.02 -0.93 -12.85
C ALA A 45 13.10 -0.34 -11.44
N TRP A 46 13.48 -1.15 -10.45
CA TRP A 46 13.44 -0.82 -9.04
C TRP A 46 14.13 0.51 -8.67
N PRO A 47 15.34 0.84 -9.16
CA PRO A 47 15.97 2.12 -8.82
C PRO A 47 15.12 3.34 -9.21
N LYS A 48 14.36 3.23 -10.31
CA LYS A 48 13.45 4.30 -10.74
C LYS A 48 12.21 4.39 -9.86
N ALA A 49 11.62 3.25 -9.48
CA ALA A 49 10.51 3.20 -8.53
C ALA A 49 10.95 3.74 -7.15
N ALA A 50 12.11 3.33 -6.64
CA ALA A 50 12.66 3.80 -5.38
C ALA A 50 13.07 5.28 -5.40
N ALA A 51 13.28 5.88 -6.58
CA ALA A 51 13.58 7.31 -6.73
C ALA A 51 12.33 8.21 -6.70
N LEU A 52 11.12 7.64 -6.74
CA LEU A 52 9.87 8.40 -6.64
C LEU A 52 9.77 9.16 -5.31
N GLY A 53 8.96 10.21 -5.26
CA GLY A 53 8.68 10.96 -4.04
C GLY A 53 7.67 10.25 -3.14
N ALA A 54 7.50 10.77 -1.91
CA ALA A 54 6.57 10.21 -0.93
C ALA A 54 5.10 10.25 -1.39
N GLU A 55 4.76 11.12 -2.32
CA GLU A 55 3.44 11.21 -2.94
C GLU A 55 3.05 9.95 -3.73
N ALA A 56 4.03 9.14 -4.17
CA ALA A 56 3.81 7.89 -4.87
C ALA A 56 3.47 6.71 -3.92
N LEU A 57 3.61 6.86 -2.60
CA LEU A 57 3.36 5.79 -1.64
C LEU A 57 1.96 5.15 -1.77
N PRO A 58 0.84 5.91 -1.90
CA PRO A 58 -0.47 5.29 -2.08
C PRO A 58 -0.61 4.48 -3.36
N GLU A 59 0.06 4.90 -4.44
CA GLU A 59 0.07 4.18 -5.72
C GLU A 59 0.85 2.87 -5.60
N LEU A 60 2.03 2.88 -4.96
CA LEU A 60 2.83 1.69 -4.70
C LEU A 60 2.07 0.68 -3.82
N LEU A 61 1.37 1.15 -2.79
CA LEU A 61 0.51 0.30 -1.95
C LEU A 61 -0.65 -0.32 -2.75
N THR A 62 -1.30 0.46 -3.62
CA THR A 62 -2.37 -0.05 -4.52
C THR A 62 -1.82 -1.07 -5.51
N ALA A 63 -0.59 -0.89 -5.99
CA ALA A 63 0.08 -1.82 -6.89
C ALA A 63 0.32 -3.19 -6.24
N MET A 64 0.55 -3.23 -4.93
CA MET A 64 0.70 -4.49 -4.17
C MET A 64 -0.54 -5.39 -4.27
N ASP A 65 -1.74 -4.84 -4.40
CA ASP A 65 -2.98 -5.61 -4.51
C ASP A 65 -3.02 -6.50 -5.76
N LYS A 66 -2.25 -6.15 -6.79
CA LYS A 66 -2.20 -6.83 -8.08
C LYS A 66 -0.94 -7.68 -8.29
N ALA A 67 0.04 -7.52 -7.40
CA ALA A 67 1.33 -8.16 -7.52
C ALA A 67 1.37 -9.56 -6.91
N SER A 68 2.18 -10.46 -7.47
CA SER A 68 2.58 -11.71 -6.81
C SER A 68 3.33 -11.43 -5.52
N GLY A 69 3.50 -12.44 -4.64
CA GLY A 69 4.28 -12.26 -3.41
C GLY A 69 5.70 -11.73 -3.66
N ILE A 70 6.36 -12.16 -4.76
CA ILE A 70 7.68 -11.63 -5.14
C ILE A 70 7.58 -10.18 -5.62
N GLY A 71 6.56 -9.85 -6.43
CA GLY A 71 6.28 -8.48 -6.85
C GLY A 71 5.99 -7.56 -5.66
N GLN A 72 5.23 -8.04 -4.66
CA GLN A 72 4.99 -7.31 -3.42
C GLN A 72 6.28 -7.00 -2.66
N ASN A 73 7.24 -7.94 -2.63
CA ASN A 73 8.54 -7.69 -1.99
C ASN A 73 9.33 -6.59 -2.70
N TRP A 74 9.32 -6.56 -4.04
CA TRP A 74 9.93 -5.48 -4.81
C TRP A 74 9.30 -4.12 -4.52
N LEU A 75 7.95 -4.07 -4.49
CA LEU A 75 7.19 -2.86 -4.19
C LEU A 75 7.45 -2.39 -2.75
N ARG A 76 7.44 -3.31 -1.77
CA ARG A 76 7.75 -3.00 -0.37
C ARG A 76 9.16 -2.41 -0.22
N ALA A 77 10.16 -2.99 -0.89
CA ALA A 77 11.54 -2.47 -0.86
C ALA A 77 11.62 -1.03 -1.42
N ALA A 78 10.84 -0.71 -2.47
CA ALA A 78 10.75 0.65 -2.99
C ALA A 78 10.07 1.60 -1.99
N VAL A 79 8.96 1.20 -1.38
CA VAL A 79 8.27 1.94 -0.32
C VAL A 79 9.22 2.24 0.84
N ASP A 80 9.90 1.23 1.37
CA ASP A 80 10.83 1.40 2.50
C ASP A 80 11.97 2.38 2.16
N THR A 81 12.51 2.33 0.94
CA THR A 81 13.56 3.25 0.48
C THR A 81 13.06 4.69 0.38
N ILE A 82 11.86 4.90 -0.18
CA ILE A 82 11.23 6.23 -0.28
C ILE A 82 11.00 6.81 1.12
N VAL A 83 10.44 6.00 2.03
CA VAL A 83 10.14 6.41 3.40
C VAL A 83 11.40 6.79 4.16
N GLN A 84 12.44 5.94 4.13
CA GLN A 84 13.72 6.22 4.79
C GLN A 84 14.34 7.52 4.28
N ARG A 85 14.38 7.74 2.96
CA ARG A 85 14.88 8.96 2.36
C ARG A 85 14.07 10.18 2.80
N THR A 86 12.73 10.10 2.71
CA THR A 86 11.82 11.19 3.05
C THR A 86 12.00 11.64 4.51
N LEU A 87 12.06 10.68 5.43
CA LEU A 87 12.24 10.96 6.86
C LEU A 87 13.65 11.49 7.17
N LYS A 88 14.69 10.94 6.51
CA LYS A 88 16.08 11.44 6.65
C LYS A 88 16.23 12.89 6.19
N GLU A 89 15.47 13.29 5.18
CA GLU A 89 15.41 14.66 4.67
C GLU A 89 14.54 15.60 5.54
N GLY A 90 13.98 15.10 6.65
CA GLY A 90 13.07 15.86 7.51
C GLY A 90 11.72 16.19 6.88
N LYS A 91 11.37 15.52 5.77
CA LYS A 91 10.09 15.69 5.08
C LYS A 91 9.00 14.83 5.72
N LYS A 92 7.74 15.19 5.46
CA LYS A 92 6.57 14.48 6.00
C LYS A 92 6.07 13.42 5.00
N LEU A 93 5.57 12.31 5.55
CA LEU A 93 4.82 11.33 4.75
C LEU A 93 3.38 11.82 4.49
N PRO A 94 2.72 11.36 3.42
CA PRO A 94 1.35 11.75 3.05
C PRO A 94 0.32 11.03 3.95
N THR A 95 0.30 11.36 5.24
CA THR A 95 -0.50 10.65 6.25
C THR A 95 -2.00 10.68 5.98
N LYS A 96 -2.52 11.73 5.34
CA LYS A 96 -3.94 11.82 4.96
C LYS A 96 -4.31 10.76 3.92
N GLU A 97 -3.49 10.60 2.91
CA GLU A 97 -3.65 9.63 1.83
C GLU A 97 -3.45 8.20 2.35
N LEU A 98 -2.46 7.99 3.22
CA LEU A 98 -2.23 6.69 3.89
C LEU A 98 -3.41 6.30 4.78
N ASN A 99 -4.02 7.23 5.54
CA ASN A 99 -5.21 6.95 6.32
C ASN A 99 -6.41 6.59 5.44
N ARG A 100 -6.60 7.27 4.30
CA ARG A 100 -7.66 6.94 3.34
C ARG A 100 -7.46 5.53 2.76
N PHE A 101 -6.21 5.20 2.41
CA PHE A 101 -5.85 3.87 1.92
C PHE A 101 -6.14 2.79 2.98
N LEU A 102 -5.66 2.99 4.21
CA LEU A 102 -5.87 2.07 5.34
C LEU A 102 -7.35 1.81 5.62
N ALA A 103 -8.19 2.84 5.55
CA ALA A 103 -9.63 2.74 5.81
C ALA A 103 -10.39 1.95 4.73
N ASN A 104 -9.82 1.78 3.55
CA ASN A 104 -10.45 1.01 2.47
C ASN A 104 -10.15 -0.48 2.61
N THR A 105 -11.12 -1.25 3.12
CA THR A 105 -11.01 -2.69 3.37
C THR A 105 -10.99 -3.55 2.10
N SER A 106 -11.15 -2.98 0.91
CA SER A 106 -10.99 -3.70 -0.37
C SER A 106 -9.53 -3.95 -0.74
N HIS A 107 -8.58 -3.24 -0.12
CA HIS A 107 -7.16 -3.51 -0.28
C HIS A 107 -6.75 -4.77 0.47
N ILE A 108 -5.73 -5.48 -0.02
CA ILE A 108 -5.23 -6.69 0.64
C ILE A 108 -4.67 -6.39 2.04
N PRO A 109 -4.76 -7.35 2.99
CA PRO A 109 -4.25 -7.18 4.35
C PRO A 109 -2.81 -6.67 4.40
N ALA A 110 -1.91 -7.24 3.59
CA ALA A 110 -0.49 -6.89 3.57
C ALA A 110 -0.23 -5.40 3.20
N SER A 111 -0.93 -4.86 2.19
CA SER A 111 -0.77 -3.45 1.81
C SER A 111 -1.40 -2.50 2.84
N ARG A 112 -2.52 -2.89 3.46
CA ARG A 112 -3.14 -2.14 4.56
C ARG A 112 -2.27 -2.15 5.81
N ARG A 113 -1.68 -3.29 6.18
CA ARG A 113 -0.71 -3.40 7.28
C ARG A 113 0.48 -2.45 7.03
N LEU A 114 1.04 -2.46 5.83
CA LEU A 114 2.14 -1.56 5.49
C LEU A 114 1.72 -0.10 5.60
N ALA A 115 0.53 0.29 5.12
CA ALA A 115 0.02 1.65 5.28
C ALA A 115 -0.05 2.07 6.77
N PHE A 116 -0.53 1.18 7.65
CA PHE A 116 -0.54 1.42 9.10
C PHE A 116 0.87 1.60 9.67
N GLU A 117 1.82 0.75 9.31
CA GLU A 117 3.23 0.87 9.70
C GLU A 117 3.85 2.22 9.28
N LEU A 118 3.49 2.73 8.09
CA LEU A 118 3.95 4.05 7.63
C LEU A 118 3.32 5.19 8.45
N ILE A 119 2.04 5.09 8.80
CA ILE A 119 1.38 6.05 9.69
C ILE A 119 2.03 6.02 11.08
N GLN A 120 2.35 4.83 11.60
CA GLN A 120 3.02 4.66 12.88
C GLN A 120 4.42 5.30 12.90
N LYS A 121 5.20 5.12 11.82
CA LYS A 121 6.51 5.78 11.65
C LYS A 121 6.38 7.32 11.56
N ALA A 122 5.34 7.83 10.89
CA ALA A 122 5.12 9.27 10.72
C ALA A 122 4.57 9.94 11.98
N SER A 123 3.66 9.27 12.68
CA SER A 123 2.93 9.81 13.85
C SER A 123 2.46 8.68 14.76
N PRO A 124 3.31 8.19 15.70
CA PRO A 124 2.94 7.12 16.63
C PRO A 124 1.67 7.42 17.43
N LYS A 125 1.47 8.67 17.83
CA LYS A 125 0.26 9.09 18.58
C LYS A 125 -1.02 8.99 17.72
N GLN A 126 -0.93 9.23 16.43
CA GLN A 126 -2.07 9.06 15.52
C GLN A 126 -2.36 7.59 15.29
N ALA A 127 -1.33 6.78 15.06
CA ALA A 127 -1.47 5.34 14.88
C ALA A 127 -2.15 4.68 16.09
N ALA A 128 -1.73 5.01 17.31
CA ALA A 128 -2.33 4.50 18.54
C ALA A 128 -3.85 4.77 18.62
N LYS A 129 -4.32 5.92 18.12
CA LYS A 129 -5.75 6.24 18.08
C LYS A 129 -6.55 5.43 17.07
N LEU A 130 -5.89 4.82 16.08
CA LEU A 130 -6.55 3.98 15.07
C LEU A 130 -6.77 2.55 15.55
N ILE A 131 -5.88 2.03 16.43
CA ILE A 131 -5.88 0.62 16.87
C ILE A 131 -7.25 0.16 17.39
N PRO A 132 -7.97 0.89 18.28
CA PRO A 132 -9.26 0.43 18.78
C PRO A 132 -10.31 0.21 17.68
N GLY A 133 -10.17 0.90 16.54
CA GLY A 133 -11.06 0.75 15.38
C GLY A 133 -10.83 -0.52 14.57
N PHE A 134 -9.78 -1.29 14.85
CA PHE A 134 -9.45 -2.52 14.10
C PHE A 134 -10.03 -3.79 14.71
N ILE A 135 -10.85 -3.71 15.77
CA ILE A 135 -11.33 -4.89 16.49
C ILE A 135 -12.08 -5.90 15.59
N ASP A 136 -12.81 -5.41 14.60
CA ASP A 136 -13.53 -6.21 13.61
C ASP A 136 -12.91 -6.11 12.21
N ASP A 137 -11.66 -5.68 12.11
CA ASP A 137 -11.01 -5.49 10.82
C ASP A 137 -10.79 -6.83 10.10
N PRO A 138 -11.07 -6.92 8.78
CA PRO A 138 -10.85 -8.14 8.01
C PRO A 138 -9.35 -8.50 7.88
N ALA A 139 -8.42 -7.54 8.05
CA ALA A 139 -6.99 -7.79 8.05
C ALA A 139 -6.57 -8.40 9.41
N PRO A 140 -6.06 -9.66 9.43
CA PRO A 140 -5.76 -10.36 10.69
C PRO A 140 -4.77 -9.60 11.57
N GLU A 141 -3.70 -9.06 10.98
CA GLU A 141 -2.65 -8.37 11.76
C GLU A 141 -3.17 -7.07 12.40
N LEU A 142 -4.08 -6.33 11.74
CA LEU A 142 -4.68 -5.13 12.31
C LEU A 142 -5.63 -5.48 13.45
N ARG A 143 -6.47 -6.51 13.28
CA ARG A 143 -7.35 -7.02 14.34
C ARG A 143 -6.55 -7.53 15.53
N ARG A 144 -5.45 -8.25 15.29
CA ARG A 144 -4.56 -8.74 16.33
C ARG A 144 -4.01 -7.60 17.20
N ASP A 145 -3.59 -6.48 16.59
CA ASP A 145 -3.12 -5.31 17.33
C ASP A 145 -4.22 -4.73 18.22
N ALA A 146 -5.48 -4.68 17.73
CA ALA A 146 -6.60 -4.19 18.54
C ALA A 146 -6.96 -5.11 19.69
N VAL A 147 -6.94 -6.42 19.50
CA VAL A 147 -7.15 -7.41 20.58
C VAL A 147 -6.06 -7.29 21.63
N ALA A 148 -4.79 -7.19 21.20
CA ALA A 148 -3.66 -7.03 22.12
C ALA A 148 -3.80 -5.76 22.97
N GLN A 149 -4.20 -4.64 22.38
CA GLN A 149 -4.46 -3.40 23.12
C GLN A 149 -5.56 -3.56 24.17
N ILE A 150 -6.67 -4.23 23.83
CA ILE A 150 -7.76 -4.47 24.79
C ILE A 150 -7.32 -5.36 25.94
N ILE A 151 -6.47 -6.36 25.67
CA ILE A 151 -5.89 -7.22 26.72
C ILE A 151 -4.99 -6.38 27.65
N GLU A 152 -4.14 -5.50 27.09
CA GLU A 152 -3.33 -4.59 27.89
C GLU A 152 -4.17 -3.65 28.75
N ASP A 153 -5.26 -3.09 28.17
CA ASP A 153 -6.20 -2.23 28.90
C ASP A 153 -6.90 -3.00 30.03
N ALA A 154 -7.28 -4.28 29.80
CA ALA A 154 -7.88 -5.14 30.81
C ALA A 154 -6.93 -5.46 31.98
N ILE A 155 -5.65 -5.71 31.66
CA ILE A 155 -4.60 -5.94 32.68
C ILE A 155 -4.37 -4.69 33.55
N ALA A 156 -4.46 -3.51 32.94
CA ALA A 156 -4.26 -2.24 33.64
C ALA A 156 -5.48 -1.77 34.44
N GLU A 157 -6.67 -2.35 34.17
CA GLU A 157 -7.92 -1.97 34.83
C GLU A 157 -7.97 -2.47 36.27
N SER A 158 -8.34 -1.60 37.20
CA SER A 158 -8.42 -1.90 38.64
C SER A 158 -9.78 -2.42 39.09
N ASP A 159 -10.85 -2.09 38.34
CA ASP A 159 -12.20 -2.58 38.61
C ASP A 159 -12.42 -3.95 37.96
N GLU A 160 -12.61 -4.98 38.76
CA GLU A 160 -12.75 -6.37 38.31
C GLU A 160 -13.87 -6.54 37.26
N LYS A 161 -15.01 -5.87 37.42
CA LYS A 161 -16.12 -5.96 36.49
C LYS A 161 -15.78 -5.33 35.14
N SER A 162 -15.10 -4.20 35.14
CA SER A 162 -14.62 -3.51 33.95
C SER A 162 -13.55 -4.34 33.23
N ALA A 163 -12.60 -4.89 33.98
CA ALA A 163 -11.57 -5.79 33.43
C ALA A 163 -12.20 -7.02 32.76
N CYS A 164 -13.17 -7.65 33.42
CA CYS A 164 -13.91 -8.81 32.88
C CYS A 164 -14.59 -8.48 31.54
N SER A 165 -15.26 -7.33 31.47
CA SER A 165 -15.90 -6.87 30.24
C SER A 165 -14.90 -6.63 29.09
N LEU A 166 -13.70 -6.13 29.38
CA LEU A 166 -12.63 -5.97 28.38
C LEU A 166 -12.11 -7.33 27.90
N TYR A 167 -11.90 -8.30 28.80
CA TYR A 167 -11.51 -9.66 28.40
C TYR A 167 -12.58 -10.34 27.54
N GLU A 168 -13.86 -10.23 27.87
CA GLU A 168 -14.96 -10.74 27.05
C GLU A 168 -14.93 -10.15 25.65
N LYS A 169 -14.69 -8.83 25.54
CA LYS A 169 -14.58 -8.14 24.25
C LYS A 169 -13.36 -8.62 23.47
N ALA A 170 -12.20 -8.78 24.11
CA ALA A 170 -10.99 -9.31 23.49
C ALA A 170 -11.20 -10.73 22.96
N LEU A 171 -11.79 -11.61 23.79
CA LEU A 171 -12.08 -13.01 23.45
C LEU A 171 -13.04 -13.12 22.26
N ALA A 172 -14.08 -12.29 22.20
CA ALA A 172 -15.04 -12.27 21.09
C ALA A 172 -14.37 -11.95 19.74
N ALA A 173 -13.32 -11.12 19.73
CA ALA A 173 -12.61 -10.68 18.53
C ALA A 173 -11.34 -11.49 18.23
N ALA A 174 -10.76 -12.17 19.21
CA ALA A 174 -9.55 -12.97 19.06
C ALA A 174 -9.74 -14.09 18.02
N ARG A 175 -8.70 -14.36 17.25
CA ARG A 175 -8.64 -15.45 16.25
C ARG A 175 -7.32 -16.22 16.32
N ASP A 176 -6.37 -15.72 17.07
CA ASP A 176 -5.05 -16.32 17.28
C ASP A 176 -4.99 -17.04 18.63
N VAL A 177 -4.41 -18.23 18.67
CA VAL A 177 -4.37 -19.09 19.88
C VAL A 177 -3.71 -18.38 21.05
N ASP A 178 -2.60 -17.69 20.83
CA ASP A 178 -1.86 -16.94 21.84
C ASP A 178 -2.59 -15.72 22.43
N GLN A 179 -3.73 -15.35 21.86
CA GLN A 179 -4.62 -14.31 22.39
C GLN A 179 -5.81 -14.90 23.18
N ILE A 180 -5.98 -16.23 23.13
CA ILE A 180 -7.09 -16.94 23.78
C ILE A 180 -6.61 -17.65 25.05
N GLU A 181 -5.35 -18.10 25.08
CA GLU A 181 -4.69 -18.71 26.23
C GLU A 181 -4.29 -17.68 27.31
#